data_02aade9e84c95dc826284dbf3fb2d89c
#
_entry.id   02aade9e84c95dc826284dbf3fb2d89c
#
_cell.length_a   1.000
_cell.length_b   1.000
_cell.length_c   1.000
_cell.angle_alpha   90.00
_cell.angle_beta   90.00
_cell.angle_gamma   90.00
#
_symmetry.space_group_name_H-M   'P 1'
#
loop_
_entity.id
_entity.type
_entity.pdbx_description
1 polymer ?
#
loop_
_entity_poly.entity_id
_entity_poly.type
_entity_poly.pdbx_seq_one_letter_code
_entity_poly.pdbx_strand_id
1 'polypeptide(L)'
;SHLTMEERVKTNYDHPSAMDHDLLLQHLRALKAGQDIELPVYSYVEHTRTNDCIHLKPKKVIILEGILLLTDARLRQEMNFSIFVDTPLDICLMRRMKRDVNERGRSMDSVMSQYQKTVRPMFLQFIEPSKQYADIIVPRGGKNRIAIDILKAKINQYL
;
A
#
# COMPACT_ATOMS: atom_id res chain seq x y z
N SER A 1 -15.50 -2.78 -12.60
CA SER A 1 -16.28 -2.65 -11.34
C SER A 1 -17.77 -2.73 -11.67
N HIS A 2 -18.54 -3.46 -10.88
CA HIS A 2 -20.01 -3.54 -10.97
C HIS A 2 -20.71 -2.41 -10.18
N LEU A 3 -19.93 -1.59 -9.46
CA LEU A 3 -20.45 -0.48 -8.66
C LEU A 3 -20.62 0.79 -9.50
N THR A 4 -21.68 1.54 -9.23
CA THR A 4 -21.88 2.90 -9.78
C THR A 4 -20.85 3.88 -9.20
N MET A 5 -20.69 5.05 -9.83
CA MET A 5 -19.77 6.08 -9.33
C MET A 5 -20.13 6.53 -7.91
N GLU A 6 -21.42 6.68 -7.61
CA GLU A 6 -21.90 7.07 -6.28
C GLU A 6 -21.54 6.04 -5.19
N GLU A 7 -21.65 4.76 -5.50
CA GLU A 7 -21.27 3.66 -4.60
C GLU A 7 -19.77 3.60 -4.39
N ARG A 8 -18.97 3.81 -5.47
CA ARG A 8 -17.50 3.86 -5.37
C ARG A 8 -17.03 4.98 -4.46
N VAL A 9 -17.61 6.18 -4.60
CA VAL A 9 -17.26 7.33 -3.75
C VAL A 9 -17.56 7.07 -2.26
N LYS A 10 -18.59 6.27 -1.95
CA LYS A 10 -18.97 5.89 -0.59
C LYS A 10 -18.15 4.72 -0.03
N THR A 11 -17.42 4.00 -0.88
CA THR A 11 -16.65 2.82 -0.48
C THR A 11 -15.48 3.21 0.43
N ASN A 12 -15.29 2.45 1.51
CA ASN A 12 -14.13 2.61 2.39
C ASN A 12 -12.91 1.88 1.82
N TYR A 13 -12.10 2.59 1.03
CA TYR A 13 -10.88 2.05 0.43
C TYR A 13 -9.73 1.82 1.41
N ASP A 14 -9.85 2.26 2.65
CA ASP A 14 -8.87 2.01 3.70
C ASP A 14 -9.11 0.66 4.43
N HIS A 15 -10.23 -0.02 4.12
CA HIS A 15 -10.53 -1.36 4.67
C HIS A 15 -9.82 -2.46 3.85
N PRO A 16 -9.25 -3.51 4.49
CA PRO A 16 -8.55 -4.59 3.77
C PRO A 16 -9.37 -5.27 2.67
N SER A 17 -10.69 -5.40 2.84
CA SER A 17 -11.57 -6.00 1.82
C SER A 17 -11.71 -5.17 0.54
N ALA A 18 -11.27 -3.91 0.52
CA ALA A 18 -11.25 -3.09 -0.68
C ALA A 18 -10.10 -3.44 -1.63
N MET A 19 -9.11 -4.19 -1.15
CA MET A 19 -7.94 -4.61 -1.93
C MET A 19 -8.16 -5.99 -2.53
N ASP A 20 -7.78 -6.14 -3.79
CA ASP A 20 -7.80 -7.43 -4.48
C ASP A 20 -6.52 -8.23 -4.16
N HIS A 21 -6.47 -8.76 -2.94
CA HIS A 21 -5.33 -9.55 -2.48
C HIS A 21 -5.20 -10.86 -3.24
N ASP A 22 -6.28 -11.41 -3.79
CA ASP A 22 -6.24 -12.66 -4.56
C ASP A 22 -5.49 -12.47 -5.89
N LEU A 23 -5.80 -11.40 -6.61
CA LEU A 23 -5.06 -11.06 -7.83
C LEU A 23 -3.59 -10.72 -7.51
N LEU A 24 -3.33 -9.98 -6.43
CA LEU A 24 -1.97 -9.65 -6.02
C LEU A 24 -1.16 -10.93 -5.71
N LEU A 25 -1.75 -11.89 -5.00
CA LEU A 25 -1.13 -13.19 -4.72
C LEU A 25 -0.85 -13.96 -6.01
N GLN A 26 -1.80 -14.02 -6.93
CA GLN A 26 -1.64 -14.66 -8.23
C GLN A 26 -0.45 -14.06 -9.00
N HIS A 27 -0.41 -12.72 -9.09
CA HIS A 27 0.66 -12.02 -9.78
C HIS A 27 2.03 -12.22 -9.11
N LEU A 28 2.08 -12.16 -7.79
CA LEU A 28 3.34 -12.37 -7.05
C LEU A 28 3.88 -13.78 -7.27
N ARG A 29 3.02 -14.80 -7.22
CA ARG A 29 3.41 -16.19 -7.48
C ARG A 29 3.87 -16.41 -8.91
N ALA A 30 3.20 -15.81 -9.89
CA ALA A 30 3.59 -15.87 -11.30
C ALA A 30 4.99 -15.25 -11.50
N LEU A 31 5.24 -14.05 -10.96
CA LEU A 31 6.55 -13.41 -11.03
C LEU A 31 7.66 -14.25 -10.36
N LYS A 32 7.38 -14.84 -9.20
CA LYS A 32 8.30 -15.75 -8.49
C LYS A 32 8.61 -17.02 -9.30
N ALA A 33 7.63 -17.48 -10.08
CA ALA A 33 7.79 -18.62 -11.01
C ALA A 33 8.46 -18.25 -12.34
N GLY A 34 8.90 -16.99 -12.52
CA GLY A 34 9.54 -16.53 -13.75
C GLY A 34 8.57 -16.20 -14.88
N GLN A 35 7.29 -16.01 -14.59
CA GLN A 35 6.24 -15.70 -15.56
C GLN A 35 5.97 -14.19 -15.60
N ASP A 36 5.71 -13.67 -16.79
CA ASP A 36 5.27 -12.29 -16.98
C ASP A 36 3.84 -12.12 -16.46
N ILE A 37 3.49 -10.90 -16.06
CA ILE A 37 2.12 -10.53 -15.64
C ILE A 37 1.64 -9.25 -16.31
N GLU A 38 0.32 -9.10 -16.38
CA GLU A 38 -0.37 -7.88 -16.79
C GLU A 38 -0.93 -7.17 -15.55
N LEU A 39 -0.22 -6.14 -15.09
CA LEU A 39 -0.64 -5.35 -13.92
C LEU A 39 -1.75 -4.37 -14.31
N PRO A 40 -2.96 -4.45 -13.72
CA PRO A 40 -4.03 -3.51 -14.06
C PRO A 40 -3.70 -2.09 -13.60
N VAL A 41 -4.06 -1.10 -14.43
CA VAL A 41 -3.93 0.31 -14.11
C VAL A 41 -5.19 0.77 -13.37
N TYR A 42 -5.02 1.54 -12.29
CA TYR A 42 -6.10 2.08 -11.48
C TYR A 42 -6.29 3.58 -11.71
N SER A 43 -7.54 3.99 -11.98
CA SER A 43 -7.92 5.39 -12.08
C SER A 43 -8.38 5.93 -10.72
N TYR A 44 -7.64 6.86 -10.15
CA TYR A 44 -8.04 7.54 -8.91
C TYR A 44 -9.22 8.50 -9.11
N VAL A 45 -9.49 8.92 -10.34
CA VAL A 45 -10.63 9.80 -10.68
C VAL A 45 -11.92 8.98 -10.76
N GLU A 46 -11.85 7.81 -11.39
CA GLU A 46 -13.01 6.94 -11.58
C GLU A 46 -13.21 5.92 -10.45
N HIS A 47 -12.28 5.87 -9.49
CA HIS A 47 -12.26 4.90 -8.40
C HIS A 47 -12.43 3.45 -8.87
N THR A 48 -11.78 3.09 -9.98
CA THR A 48 -11.81 1.73 -10.55
C THR A 48 -10.56 1.45 -11.40
N ARG A 49 -10.38 0.19 -11.80
CA ARG A 49 -9.39 -0.19 -12.82
C ARG A 49 -9.81 0.31 -14.18
N THR A 50 -8.84 0.75 -14.97
CA THR A 50 -9.03 1.03 -16.42
C THR A 50 -8.95 -0.26 -17.23
N ASN A 51 -9.11 -0.14 -18.54
CA ASN A 51 -8.86 -1.26 -19.46
C ASN A 51 -7.37 -1.45 -19.79
N ASP A 52 -6.52 -0.52 -19.32
CA ASP A 52 -5.09 -0.58 -19.57
C ASP A 52 -4.41 -1.52 -18.58
N CYS A 53 -3.31 -2.14 -19.05
CA CYS A 53 -2.44 -2.96 -18.22
C CYS A 53 -0.98 -2.56 -18.44
N ILE A 54 -0.15 -2.81 -17.45
CA ILE A 54 1.29 -2.67 -17.51
C ILE A 54 1.91 -4.06 -17.55
N HIS A 55 2.62 -4.37 -18.63
CA HIS A 55 3.36 -5.62 -18.74
C HIS A 55 4.59 -5.60 -17.82
N LEU A 56 4.67 -6.52 -16.87
CA LEU A 56 5.79 -6.66 -15.97
C LEU A 56 6.47 -8.01 -16.14
N LYS A 57 7.79 -7.99 -16.29
CA LYS A 57 8.66 -9.16 -16.33
C LYS A 57 9.24 -9.47 -14.94
N PRO A 58 9.47 -10.75 -14.63
CA PRO A 58 10.08 -11.15 -13.37
C PRO A 58 11.48 -10.55 -13.21
N LYS A 59 11.82 -10.24 -11.96
CA LYS A 59 13.15 -9.73 -11.57
C LYS A 59 13.62 -10.49 -10.34
N LYS A 60 14.94 -10.47 -10.09
CA LYS A 60 15.53 -11.10 -8.90
C LYS A 60 14.98 -10.55 -7.57
N VAL A 61 14.65 -9.26 -7.55
CA VAL A 61 14.07 -8.59 -6.38
C VAL A 61 12.74 -7.97 -6.78
N ILE A 62 11.70 -8.26 -5.99
CA ILE A 62 10.37 -7.69 -6.10
C ILE A 62 10.09 -6.91 -4.83
N ILE A 63 9.75 -5.64 -4.95
CA ILE A 63 9.36 -4.78 -3.82
C ILE A 63 7.86 -4.54 -3.92
N LEU A 64 7.12 -5.00 -2.91
CA LEU A 64 5.71 -4.68 -2.73
C LEU A 64 5.58 -3.49 -1.78
N GLU A 65 4.76 -2.51 -2.14
CA GLU A 65 4.49 -1.32 -1.33
C GLU A 65 2.99 -1.18 -1.11
N GLY A 66 2.60 -1.00 0.15
CA GLY A 66 1.20 -0.77 0.53
C GLY A 66 0.95 -0.93 2.02
N ILE A 67 0.07 -0.08 2.55
CA ILE A 67 -0.24 -0.03 4.00
C ILE A 67 -1.02 -1.24 4.52
N LEU A 68 -1.67 -2.01 3.63
CA LEU A 68 -2.50 -3.17 3.98
C LEU A 68 -1.82 -4.52 3.71
N LEU A 69 -0.59 -4.54 3.17
CA LEU A 69 0.08 -5.78 2.76
C LEU A 69 0.28 -6.76 3.92
N LEU A 70 0.65 -6.25 5.10
CA LEU A 70 0.89 -7.08 6.28
C LEU A 70 -0.39 -7.57 6.97
N THR A 71 -1.56 -7.11 6.56
CA THR A 71 -2.83 -7.56 7.13
C THR A 71 -3.24 -8.95 6.63
N ASP A 72 -2.78 -9.37 5.44
CA ASP A 72 -3.10 -10.67 4.85
C ASP A 72 -1.99 -11.69 5.11
N ALA A 73 -2.32 -12.76 5.86
CA ALA A 73 -1.38 -13.83 6.19
C ALA A 73 -0.83 -14.54 4.95
N ARG A 74 -1.62 -14.66 3.89
CA ARG A 74 -1.22 -15.32 2.63
C ARG A 74 -0.15 -14.50 1.90
N LEU A 75 -0.28 -13.16 1.91
CA LEU A 75 0.75 -12.27 1.36
C LEU A 75 2.03 -12.34 2.19
N ARG A 76 1.92 -12.34 3.53
CA ARG A 76 3.11 -12.48 4.39
C ARG A 76 3.90 -13.74 4.13
N GLN A 77 3.23 -14.88 3.86
CA GLN A 77 3.88 -16.15 3.52
C GLN A 77 4.67 -16.12 2.20
N GLU A 78 4.32 -15.20 1.30
CA GLU A 78 5.05 -15.04 0.04
C GLU A 78 6.25 -14.10 0.16
N MET A 79 6.36 -13.33 1.22
CA MET A 79 7.45 -12.39 1.44
C MET A 79 8.69 -13.11 1.99
N ASN A 80 9.88 -12.78 1.47
CA ASN A 80 11.12 -13.25 2.07
C ASN A 80 11.50 -12.39 3.28
N PHE A 81 10.98 -11.17 3.33
CA PHE A 81 11.29 -10.22 4.37
C PHE A 81 10.30 -9.03 4.30
N SER A 82 9.87 -8.57 5.43
CA SER A 82 8.85 -7.56 5.58
C SER A 82 9.29 -6.38 6.45
N ILE A 83 8.87 -5.18 6.06
CA ILE A 83 9.25 -3.94 6.74
C ILE A 83 7.99 -3.15 7.08
N PHE A 84 7.87 -2.75 8.33
CA PHE A 84 6.90 -1.74 8.73
C PHE A 84 7.58 -0.37 8.86
N VAL A 85 7.12 0.60 8.09
CA VAL A 85 7.62 1.98 8.13
C VAL A 85 6.83 2.75 9.17
N ASP A 86 7.39 2.88 10.36
CA ASP A 86 6.72 3.49 11.51
C ASP A 86 6.88 5.02 11.49
N THR A 87 5.77 5.69 11.22
CA THR A 87 5.70 7.15 11.20
C THR A 87 4.55 7.60 12.11
N PRO A 88 4.78 8.55 13.04
CA PRO A 88 3.72 9.07 13.89
C PRO A 88 2.49 9.54 13.11
N LEU A 89 1.30 9.29 13.65
CA LEU A 89 0.03 9.56 12.96
C LEU A 89 -0.19 11.04 12.63
N ASP A 90 0.27 11.94 13.48
CA ASP A 90 0.23 13.39 13.25
C ASP A 90 1.06 13.77 12.01
N ILE A 91 2.26 13.20 11.87
CA ILE A 91 3.11 13.40 10.69
C ILE A 91 2.46 12.82 9.43
N CYS A 92 1.84 11.64 9.55
CA CYS A 92 1.09 11.03 8.44
C CYS A 92 -0.08 11.93 8.01
N LEU A 93 -0.84 12.46 8.97
CA LEU A 93 -1.95 13.38 8.71
C LEU A 93 -1.49 14.67 8.03
N MET A 94 -0.42 15.32 8.54
CA MET A 94 0.13 16.53 7.93
C MET A 94 0.58 16.29 6.48
N ARG A 95 1.24 15.16 6.20
CA ARG A 95 1.66 14.79 4.83
C ARG A 95 0.45 14.56 3.93
N ARG A 96 -0.57 13.85 4.44
CA ARG A 96 -1.82 13.61 3.72
C ARG A 96 -2.53 14.90 3.38
N MET A 97 -2.69 15.81 4.36
CA MET A 97 -3.33 17.12 4.13
C MET A 97 -2.61 17.90 3.05
N LYS A 98 -1.28 18.03 3.16
CA LYS A 98 -0.48 18.73 2.15
C LYS A 98 -0.67 18.16 0.75
N ARG A 99 -0.57 16.83 0.61
CA ARG A 99 -0.73 16.16 -0.69
C ARG A 99 -2.14 16.30 -1.23
N ASP A 100 -3.16 15.98 -0.43
CA ASP A 100 -4.55 15.89 -0.92
C ASP A 100 -5.12 17.27 -1.24
N VAL A 101 -4.70 18.33 -0.52
CA VAL A 101 -5.11 19.71 -0.82
C VAL A 101 -4.35 20.26 -2.04
N ASN A 102 -3.01 20.14 -2.06
CA ASN A 102 -2.20 20.81 -3.09
C ASN A 102 -2.14 20.04 -4.42
N GLU A 103 -2.22 18.70 -4.38
CA GLU A 103 -1.99 17.86 -5.56
C GLU A 103 -3.27 17.19 -6.07
N ARG A 104 -4.29 17.03 -5.21
CA ARG A 104 -5.54 16.34 -5.54
C ARG A 104 -6.77 17.23 -5.51
N GLY A 105 -6.60 18.52 -5.29
CA GLY A 105 -7.68 19.53 -5.32
C GLY A 105 -8.78 19.33 -4.27
N ARG A 106 -8.50 18.63 -3.16
CA ARG A 106 -9.47 18.38 -2.10
C ARG A 106 -9.52 19.54 -1.10
N SER A 107 -10.70 19.79 -0.53
CA SER A 107 -10.79 20.73 0.59
C SER A 107 -10.22 20.12 1.88
N MET A 108 -9.69 20.96 2.74
CA MET A 108 -9.18 20.56 4.06
C MET A 108 -10.26 19.84 4.88
N ASP A 109 -11.48 20.36 4.91
CA ASP A 109 -12.62 19.77 5.63
C ASP A 109 -12.95 18.36 5.12
N SER A 110 -12.89 18.16 3.79
CA SER A 110 -13.08 16.83 3.19
C SER A 110 -12.01 15.83 3.65
N VAL A 111 -10.74 16.26 3.68
CA VAL A 111 -9.62 15.40 4.12
C VAL A 111 -9.75 15.07 5.60
N MET A 112 -10.06 16.06 6.45
CA MET A 112 -10.24 15.88 7.89
C MET A 112 -11.43 14.97 8.22
N SER A 113 -12.57 15.19 7.56
CA SER A 113 -13.77 14.35 7.74
C SER A 113 -13.48 12.89 7.37
N GLN A 114 -12.82 12.63 6.25
CA GLN A 114 -12.44 11.28 5.85
C GLN A 114 -11.43 10.67 6.84
N TYR A 115 -10.45 11.44 7.29
CA TYR A 115 -9.47 10.96 8.27
C TYR A 115 -10.15 10.46 9.54
N GLN A 116 -11.11 11.22 10.06
CA GLN A 116 -11.84 10.84 11.29
C GLN A 116 -12.78 9.65 11.06
N LYS A 117 -13.50 9.62 9.92
CA LYS A 117 -14.52 8.61 9.65
C LYS A 117 -13.96 7.25 9.23
N THR A 118 -12.89 7.22 8.45
CA THR A 118 -12.38 5.98 7.87
C THR A 118 -10.89 5.76 8.12
N VAL A 119 -10.02 6.71 7.78
CA VAL A 119 -8.57 6.48 7.76
C VAL A 119 -8.03 6.11 9.14
N ARG A 120 -8.31 6.94 10.16
CA ARG A 120 -7.82 6.69 11.53
C ARG A 120 -8.41 5.43 12.16
N PRO A 121 -9.73 5.15 12.09
CA PRO A 121 -10.28 3.88 12.55
C PRO A 121 -9.65 2.65 11.88
N MET A 122 -9.49 2.67 10.55
CA MET A 122 -8.88 1.56 9.81
C MET A 122 -7.39 1.40 10.14
N PHE A 123 -6.67 2.49 10.35
CA PHE A 123 -5.29 2.41 10.82
C PHE A 123 -5.20 1.69 12.17
N LEU A 124 -5.99 2.09 13.14
CA LEU A 124 -5.96 1.50 14.49
C LEU A 124 -6.44 0.05 14.50
N GLN A 125 -7.40 -0.29 13.65
CA GLN A 125 -7.98 -1.63 13.61
C GLN A 125 -7.13 -2.63 12.83
N PHE A 126 -6.49 -2.23 11.73
CA PHE A 126 -5.84 -3.14 10.80
C PHE A 126 -4.35 -2.87 10.62
N ILE A 127 -3.95 -1.60 10.43
CA ILE A 127 -2.57 -1.27 10.04
C ILE A 127 -1.63 -1.34 11.24
N GLU A 128 -1.95 -0.64 12.32
CA GLU A 128 -1.12 -0.64 13.53
C GLU A 128 -0.93 -2.05 14.13
N PRO A 129 -1.97 -2.89 14.27
CA PRO A 129 -1.77 -4.26 14.72
C PRO A 129 -0.94 -5.12 13.77
N SER A 130 -0.91 -4.81 12.47
CA SER A 130 -0.10 -5.58 11.49
C SER A 130 1.41 -5.39 11.65
N LYS A 131 1.83 -4.36 12.37
CA LYS A 131 3.22 -4.07 12.73
C LYS A 131 3.92 -5.24 13.42
N GLN A 132 3.19 -6.04 14.22
CA GLN A 132 3.71 -7.23 14.88
C GLN A 132 4.21 -8.31 13.92
N TYR A 133 3.78 -8.28 12.65
CA TYR A 133 4.15 -9.24 11.62
C TYR A 133 5.35 -8.80 10.77
N ALA A 134 5.90 -7.62 11.04
CA ALA A 134 7.07 -7.14 10.32
C ALA A 134 8.37 -7.71 10.91
N ASP A 135 9.29 -8.12 10.04
CA ASP A 135 10.64 -8.54 10.44
C ASP A 135 11.47 -7.36 10.92
N ILE A 136 11.24 -6.17 10.34
CA ILE A 136 11.93 -4.93 10.70
C ILE A 136 10.93 -3.78 10.82
N ILE A 137 11.07 -2.99 11.89
CA ILE A 137 10.35 -1.74 12.07
C ILE A 137 11.32 -0.59 11.84
N VAL A 138 11.03 0.27 10.87
CA VAL A 138 11.82 1.45 10.55
C VAL A 138 11.16 2.70 11.14
N PRO A 139 11.68 3.23 12.25
CA PRO A 139 11.15 4.45 12.86
C PRO A 139 11.48 5.67 12.01
N ARG A 140 10.72 6.75 12.19
CA ARG A 140 10.87 8.04 11.50
C ARG A 140 10.63 8.00 9.99
N GLY A 141 10.07 6.90 9.49
CA GLY A 141 9.75 6.73 8.08
C GLY A 141 10.95 6.77 7.15
N GLY A 142 10.73 7.13 5.90
CA GLY A 142 11.76 7.20 4.85
C GLY A 142 12.87 8.25 5.05
N LYS A 143 12.87 8.99 6.16
CA LYS A 143 13.95 9.91 6.55
C LYS A 143 15.05 9.24 7.40
N ASN A 144 14.86 7.98 7.77
CA ASN A 144 15.88 7.21 8.52
C ASN A 144 16.95 6.69 7.56
N ARG A 145 17.97 7.50 7.29
CA ARG A 145 19.05 7.18 6.35
C ARG A 145 19.79 5.90 6.73
N ILE A 146 20.09 5.71 8.01
CA ILE A 146 20.82 4.51 8.48
C ILE A 146 20.00 3.24 8.17
N ALA A 147 18.71 3.23 8.47
CA ALA A 147 17.86 2.09 8.15
C ALA A 147 17.79 1.84 6.63
N ILE A 148 17.69 2.91 5.83
CA ILE A 148 17.69 2.80 4.37
C ILE A 148 19.01 2.20 3.87
N ASP A 149 20.15 2.61 4.40
CA ASP A 149 21.45 2.10 3.96
C ASP A 149 21.63 0.62 4.33
N ILE A 150 21.17 0.20 5.51
CA ILE A 150 21.13 -1.21 5.90
C ILE A 150 20.26 -2.02 4.94
N LEU A 151 19.05 -1.52 4.61
CA LEU A 151 18.14 -2.19 3.68
C LEU A 151 18.72 -2.28 2.27
N LYS A 152 19.37 -1.22 1.77
CA LYS A 152 20.08 -1.25 0.49
C LYS A 152 21.20 -2.28 0.47
N ALA A 153 22.02 -2.34 1.53
CA ALA A 153 23.07 -3.33 1.63
C ALA A 153 22.50 -4.76 1.59
N LYS A 154 21.36 -4.99 2.27
CA LYS A 154 20.68 -6.29 2.26
C LYS A 154 20.13 -6.63 0.88
N ILE A 155 19.49 -5.71 0.19
CA ILE A 155 18.93 -5.90 -1.16
C ILE A 155 20.06 -6.19 -2.16
N ASN A 156 21.17 -5.47 -2.08
CA ASN A 156 22.31 -5.66 -2.98
C ASN A 156 22.91 -7.08 -2.91
N GLN A 157 22.70 -7.83 -1.82
CA GLN A 157 23.11 -9.23 -1.74
C GLN A 157 22.33 -10.16 -2.68
N TYR A 158 21.18 -9.73 -3.19
CA TYR A 158 20.31 -10.49 -4.08
C TYR A 158 20.40 -10.05 -5.56
N LEU A 159 21.03 -8.93 -5.85
CA LEU A 159 21.22 -8.40 -7.21
C LEU A 159 22.50 -8.94 -7.84
#